data_58f3bc201d5280a9425ae18f9e43eb79
#
_entry.id   58f3bc201d5280a9425ae18f9e43eb79
#
_cell.length_a   1.000
_cell.length_b   1.000
_cell.length_c   1.000
_cell.angle_alpha   90.00
_cell.angle_beta   90.00
_cell.angle_gamma   90.00
#
_symmetry.space_group_name_H-M   'P 1'
#
loop_
_entity.id
_entity.type
_entity.pdbx_description
1 polymer ?
#
loop_
_entity_poly.entity_id
_entity_poly.type
_entity_poly.pdbx_seq_one_letter_code
_entity_poly.pdbx_strand_id
1 'polypeptide(L)' 'MHQYKQENSIAKLDNIISTNEYLAMLAKELKAYILYDNGKIKGAHNILEEILNSPNISQRSNERISSILRTFEKK' A
#
# COMPACT_ATOMS: atom_id res chain seq x y z
N MET A 1 -1.09 19.32 -15.54
CA MET A 1 -1.34 18.90 -15.04
C MET A 1 -1.45 18.97 -13.90
N HIS A 2 -1.73 18.80 -13.65
CA HIS A 2 -1.76 18.74 -12.67
C HIS A 2 -1.40 18.02 -11.83
N GLN A 3 -1.11 18.36 -11.24
CA GLN A 3 -0.61 17.46 -10.65
C GLN A 3 -1.33 17.14 -9.54
N TYR A 4 -1.36 15.96 -9.17
CA TYR A 4 -2.01 15.55 -8.09
C TYR A 4 -1.24 15.91 -6.96
N LYS A 5 -1.86 16.31 -5.96
CA LYS A 5 -1.26 16.43 -4.70
C LYS A 5 -1.25 15.10 -4.07
N GLN A 6 -0.18 14.37 -4.26
CA GLN A 6 -0.10 13.02 -3.73
C GLN A 6 -0.15 12.99 -2.23
N GLU A 7 0.26 14.07 -1.60
CA GLU A 7 0.14 14.19 -0.15
C GLU A 7 -1.29 14.15 0.28
N ASN A 8 -2.18 14.78 -0.48
CA ASN A 8 -3.59 14.72 -0.16
C ASN A 8 -4.15 13.34 -0.35
N SER A 9 -3.68 12.63 -1.38
CA SER A 9 -4.13 11.27 -1.61
C SER A 9 -3.72 10.36 -0.46
N ILE A 10 -2.49 10.51 0.03
CA ILE A 10 -2.02 9.72 1.14
C ILE A 10 -2.83 10.03 2.40
N ALA A 11 -3.12 11.31 2.63
CA ALA A 11 -3.91 11.69 3.80
C ALA A 11 -5.30 11.08 3.77
N LYS A 12 -5.92 11.04 2.58
CA LYS A 12 -7.23 10.42 2.47
C LYS A 12 -7.16 8.93 2.71
N LEU A 13 -6.12 8.28 2.22
CA LEU A 13 -5.96 6.84 2.44
C LEU A 13 -5.71 6.55 3.91
N ASP A 14 -4.90 7.37 4.57
CA ASP A 14 -4.66 7.19 5.99
C ASP A 14 -5.94 7.33 6.80
N ASN A 15 -6.80 8.25 6.41
CA ASN A 15 -8.08 8.40 7.06
C ASN A 15 -8.93 7.14 6.90
N ILE A 16 -8.95 6.57 5.70
CA ILE A 16 -9.70 5.35 5.46
C ILE A 16 -9.12 4.21 6.29
N ILE A 17 -7.80 4.12 6.36
CA ILE A 17 -7.14 3.05 7.11
C ILE A 17 -7.53 3.12 8.58
N SER A 18 -7.64 4.33 9.13
CA SER A 18 -7.94 4.47 10.55
C SER A 18 -9.42 4.37 10.86
N THR A 19 -10.30 4.58 9.88
CA THR A 19 -11.73 4.64 10.16
C THR A 19 -12.54 3.50 9.57
N ASN A 20 -11.97 2.72 8.66
CA ASN A 20 -12.71 1.67 7.99
C ASN A 20 -11.85 0.43 7.83
N GLU A 21 -12.02 -0.52 8.76
CA GLU A 21 -11.22 -1.74 8.73
C GLU A 21 -11.39 -2.54 7.46
N TYR A 22 -12.61 -2.52 6.94
CA TYR A 22 -12.91 -3.31 5.78
C TYR A 22 -12.09 -2.86 4.57
N LEU A 23 -11.89 -1.55 4.41
CA LEU A 23 -11.15 -1.01 3.28
C LEU A 23 -9.70 -0.74 3.61
N ALA A 24 -9.29 -0.98 4.84
CA ALA A 24 -7.94 -0.60 5.27
C ALA A 24 -6.86 -1.29 4.45
N MET A 25 -7.03 -2.58 4.16
CA MET A 25 -6.01 -3.30 3.41
C MET A 25 -5.87 -2.75 2.00
N LEU A 26 -7.00 -2.48 1.35
CA LEU A 26 -6.95 -1.92 0.00
C LEU A 26 -6.34 -0.53 0.01
N ALA A 27 -6.68 0.28 1.01
CA ALA A 27 -6.13 1.62 1.10
C ALA A 27 -4.63 1.58 1.33
N LYS A 28 -4.15 0.64 2.14
CA LYS A 28 -2.73 0.48 2.36
C LYS A 28 -2.02 0.09 1.07
N GLU A 29 -2.63 -0.78 0.30
CA GLU A 29 -2.05 -1.19 -0.96
C GLU A 29 -1.91 0.01 -1.91
N LEU A 30 -2.94 0.82 -1.99
CA LEU A 30 -2.89 2.01 -2.84
C LEU A 30 -1.84 2.99 -2.35
N LYS A 31 -1.72 3.14 -1.04
CA LYS A 31 -0.71 4.02 -0.47
C LYS A 31 0.69 3.53 -0.86
N ALA A 32 0.90 2.22 -0.84
CA ALA A 32 2.18 1.67 -1.24
C ALA A 32 2.52 2.00 -2.68
N TYR A 33 1.53 1.92 -3.57
CA TYR A 33 1.76 2.26 -4.96
C TYR A 33 2.15 3.74 -5.12
N ILE A 34 1.49 4.61 -4.39
CA ILE A 34 1.79 6.04 -4.46
C ILE A 34 3.22 6.30 -3.98
N LEU A 35 3.60 5.65 -2.88
CA LEU A 35 4.95 5.81 -2.37
C LEU A 35 5.99 5.29 -3.36
N TYR A 36 5.70 4.16 -3.98
CA TYR A 36 6.59 3.59 -4.97
C TYR A 36 6.80 4.56 -6.13
N ASP A 37 5.70 5.15 -6.63
CA ASP A 37 5.77 6.11 -7.72
C ASP A 37 6.57 7.35 -7.36
N ASN A 38 6.58 7.71 -6.08
CA ASN A 38 7.34 8.85 -5.62
C ASN A 38 8.79 8.53 -5.29
N GLY A 39 9.22 7.32 -5.57
CA GLY A 39 10.59 6.91 -5.27
C GLY A 39 10.81 6.48 -3.85
N LYS A 40 9.76 6.40 -3.05
CA LYS A 40 9.88 5.99 -1.66
C LYS A 40 9.70 4.49 -1.56
N ILE A 41 10.64 3.78 -2.15
CA ILE A 41 10.55 2.33 -2.30
C ILE A 41 10.50 1.63 -0.96
N LYS A 42 11.34 2.07 -0.02
CA LYS A 42 11.39 1.44 1.27
C LYS A 42 10.07 1.59 2.03
N GLY A 43 9.45 2.76 1.95
CA GLY A 43 8.16 2.97 2.57
C GLY A 43 7.09 2.09 1.97
N ALA A 44 7.10 1.98 0.63
CA ALA A 44 6.14 1.12 -0.05
C ALA A 44 6.33 -0.33 0.36
N HIS A 45 7.58 -0.78 0.42
CA HIS A 45 7.90 -2.14 0.81
C HIS A 45 7.40 -2.43 2.22
N ASN A 46 7.63 -1.51 3.13
CA ASN A 46 7.20 -1.69 4.52
C ASN A 46 5.69 -1.83 4.63
N ILE A 47 4.95 -1.05 3.86
CA ILE A 47 3.49 -1.12 3.92
C ILE A 47 3.00 -2.46 3.39
N LEU A 48 3.59 -2.94 2.31
CA LEU A 48 3.18 -4.23 1.77
C LEU A 48 3.51 -5.36 2.73
N GLU A 49 4.65 -5.28 3.41
CA GLU A 49 4.98 -6.28 4.42
C GLU A 49 4.00 -6.24 5.58
N GLU A 50 3.57 -5.06 5.94
CA GLU A 50 2.58 -4.91 7.00
C GLU A 50 1.29 -5.62 6.62
N ILE A 51 0.89 -5.51 5.36
CA ILE A 51 -0.31 -6.19 4.88
C ILE A 51 -0.13 -7.70 4.97
N LEU A 52 1.05 -8.20 4.58
CA LEU A 52 1.31 -9.63 4.63
C LEU A 52 1.27 -10.19 6.04
N ASN A 53 1.60 -9.36 7.02
CA ASN A 53 1.60 -9.80 8.41
C ASN A 53 0.24 -9.69 9.06
N SER A 54 -0.76 -9.26 8.32
CA SER A 54 -2.11 -9.11 8.85
C SER A 54 -2.69 -10.49 9.13
N PRO A 55 -3.27 -10.71 10.31
CA PRO A 55 -3.77 -12.06 10.65
C PRO A 55 -4.98 -12.48 9.82
N ASN A 56 -5.67 -11.54 9.22
CA ASN A 56 -6.89 -11.87 8.47
C ASN A 56 -6.70 -11.81 6.97
N ILE A 57 -5.46 -11.79 6.50
CA ILE A 57 -5.22 -11.70 5.08
C ILE A 57 -5.62 -13.01 4.40
N SER A 58 -6.32 -12.91 3.28
CA SER A 58 -6.70 -14.09 2.53
C SER A 58 -5.49 -14.62 1.77
N GLN A 59 -5.57 -15.90 1.38
CA GLN A 59 -4.48 -16.48 0.62
C GLN A 59 -4.28 -15.76 -0.70
N ARG A 60 -5.37 -15.38 -1.35
CA ARG A 60 -5.28 -14.67 -2.62
C ARG A 60 -4.57 -13.33 -2.45
N SER A 61 -4.91 -12.58 -1.42
CA SER A 61 -4.25 -11.31 -1.15
C SER A 61 -2.79 -11.52 -0.81
N ASN A 62 -2.50 -12.55 -0.03
CA ASN A 62 -1.13 -12.87 0.33
C ASN A 62 -0.28 -13.11 -0.91
N GLU A 63 -0.79 -13.89 -1.85
CA GLU A 63 -0.05 -14.19 -3.07
C GLU A 63 0.13 -12.96 -3.92
N ARG A 64 -0.91 -12.13 -4.03
CA ARG A 64 -0.83 -10.91 -4.83
C ARG A 64 0.19 -9.95 -4.25
N ILE A 65 0.14 -9.71 -2.94
CA ILE A 65 1.05 -8.77 -2.31
C ILE A 65 2.48 -9.29 -2.36
N SER A 66 2.67 -10.59 -2.17
CA SER A 66 4.00 -11.17 -2.27
C SER A 66 4.59 -10.98 -3.65
N SER A 67 3.76 -11.10 -4.68
CA SER A 67 4.21 -10.90 -6.04
C SER A 67 4.61 -9.44 -6.28
N ILE A 68 3.84 -8.52 -5.76
CA ILE A 68 4.13 -7.10 -5.87
C ILE A 68 5.45 -6.78 -5.16
N LEU A 69 5.65 -7.33 -3.99
CA LEU A 69 6.89 -7.11 -3.25
C LEU A 69 8.10 -7.57 -4.04
N ARG A 70 7.99 -8.73 -4.68
CA ARG A 70 9.09 -9.20 -5.51
C ARG A 70 9.40 -8.24 -6.64
N THR A 71 8.35 -7.68 -7.24
CA THR A 71 8.53 -6.70 -8.30
C THR A 71 9.25 -5.46 -7.78
N PHE A 72 8.86 -4.99 -6.60
CA PHE A 72 9.51 -3.82 -6.00
C PHE A 72 10.97 -4.10 -5.70
N GLU A 73 11.27 -5.30 -5.24
CA GLU A 73 12.63 -5.63 -4.86
C GLU A 73 13.58 -5.71 -6.06
N LYS A 74 13.04 -5.92 -7.23
CA LYS A 74 13.87 -5.96 -8.42
C LYS A 74 14.30 -4.59 -8.89
N LYS A 75 13.74 -3.56 -8.32
CA LYS A 75 14.21 -2.23 -8.63
C LYS A 75 15.44 -1.91 -7.84
#